data_43cf7daee0a207a7cf066b443b57e64c
#
_entry.id   43cf7daee0a207a7cf066b443b57e64c
#
_cell.length_a   1.000
_cell.length_b   1.000
_cell.length_c   1.000
_cell.angle_alpha   90.00
_cell.angle_beta   90.00
_cell.angle_gamma   90.00
#
_symmetry.space_group_name_H-M   'P 1'
#
loop_
_entity.id
_entity.type
_entity.pdbx_description
1 polymer ?
#
loop_
_entity_poly.entity_id
_entity_poly.type
_entity_poly.pdbx_seq_one_letter_code
_entity_poly.pdbx_strand_id
1 'polypeptide(L)'
;LCYSTLALDPDSVAHLRSGDDYLDIEVGGQRLFFVRAHVRESLLSILLKDWLAMRKAIRARIPDSTAEQAVLLDKQQAAIKVVCNSVYGFTGVGNGLLPCLQVAATVTTVGRDMLLATRDYIHSKWATLDDLTTAFPDLETPNLPEPGGLGGYDVSV
;
A
#
# COMPACT_ATOMS: atom_id res chain seq x y z
N LEU A 1 -8.71 5.65 -3.50
CA LEU A 1 -9.66 4.67 -4.07
C LEU A 1 -10.85 4.51 -3.13
N CYS A 2 -12.07 4.78 -3.59
CA CYS A 2 -13.26 4.74 -2.73
C CYS A 2 -14.52 4.74 -3.60
N TYR A 3 -15.65 4.34 -3.02
CA TYR A 3 -16.98 4.50 -3.63
C TYR A 3 -17.27 5.95 -4.08
N SER A 4 -16.88 6.93 -3.25
CA SER A 4 -17.15 8.34 -3.51
C SER A 4 -16.33 8.93 -4.66
N THR A 5 -15.27 8.25 -5.09
CA THR A 5 -14.37 8.70 -6.15
C THR A 5 -14.37 7.78 -7.38
N LEU A 6 -15.10 6.65 -7.32
CA LEU A 6 -15.23 5.70 -8.41
C LEU A 6 -16.25 6.18 -9.44
N ALA A 7 -15.88 6.16 -10.70
CA ALA A 7 -16.78 6.25 -11.85
C ALA A 7 -16.59 5.02 -12.74
N LEU A 8 -17.70 4.46 -13.21
CA LEU A 8 -17.73 3.27 -14.08
C LEU A 8 -17.94 3.64 -15.54
N ASP A 9 -18.37 4.87 -15.78
CA ASP A 9 -18.70 5.40 -17.09
C ASP A 9 -17.70 6.49 -17.48
N PRO A 10 -17.04 6.38 -18.66
CA PRO A 10 -16.15 7.42 -19.18
C PRO A 10 -16.79 8.82 -19.26
N ASP A 11 -18.07 8.89 -19.56
CA ASP A 11 -18.77 10.16 -19.69
C ASP A 11 -18.85 10.94 -18.37
N SER A 12 -18.85 10.21 -17.25
CA SER A 12 -18.82 10.81 -15.90
C SER A 12 -17.54 11.59 -15.60
N VAL A 13 -16.45 11.30 -16.29
CA VAL A 13 -15.13 11.95 -16.12
C VAL A 13 -14.70 12.72 -17.37
N ALA A 14 -15.53 12.81 -18.41
CA ALA A 14 -15.20 13.46 -19.69
C ALA A 14 -14.83 14.96 -19.53
N HIS A 15 -15.31 15.62 -18.49
CA HIS A 15 -15.00 17.02 -18.16
C HIS A 15 -13.69 17.19 -17.37
N LEU A 16 -13.01 16.08 -17.01
CA LEU A 16 -11.78 16.03 -16.21
C LEU A 16 -10.59 15.65 -17.09
N ARG A 17 -9.38 16.02 -16.67
CA ARG A 17 -8.14 15.71 -17.37
C ARG A 17 -7.62 14.34 -16.93
N SER A 18 -7.43 13.45 -17.92
CA SER A 18 -6.87 12.12 -17.67
C SER A 18 -5.44 12.21 -17.11
N GLY A 19 -5.15 11.40 -16.10
CA GLY A 19 -3.86 11.38 -15.42
C GLY A 19 -3.70 12.47 -14.35
N ASP A 20 -4.21 13.67 -14.59
CA ASP A 20 -4.15 14.78 -13.63
C ASP A 20 -5.30 14.74 -12.62
N ASP A 21 -6.55 14.68 -13.10
CA ASP A 21 -7.73 14.80 -12.27
C ASP A 21 -8.35 13.45 -11.88
N TYR A 22 -8.06 12.39 -12.64
CA TYR A 22 -8.47 11.03 -12.31
C TYR A 22 -7.41 9.99 -12.73
N LEU A 23 -7.48 8.82 -12.09
CA LEU A 23 -6.73 7.62 -12.47
C LEU A 23 -7.64 6.74 -13.32
N ASP A 24 -7.11 6.24 -14.42
CA ASP A 24 -7.71 5.25 -15.30
C ASP A 24 -6.98 3.91 -15.05
N ILE A 25 -7.69 2.94 -14.53
CA ILE A 25 -7.11 1.66 -14.10
C ILE A 25 -7.92 0.53 -14.72
N GLU A 26 -7.24 -0.38 -15.42
CA GLU A 26 -7.85 -1.59 -15.94
C GLU A 26 -7.77 -2.71 -14.91
N VAL A 27 -8.93 -3.28 -14.59
CA VAL A 27 -9.06 -4.37 -13.62
C VAL A 27 -9.99 -5.43 -14.19
N GLY A 28 -9.46 -6.63 -14.47
CA GLY A 28 -10.27 -7.75 -14.98
C GLY A 28 -10.97 -7.45 -16.31
N GLY A 29 -10.37 -6.67 -17.18
CA GLY A 29 -10.94 -6.27 -18.47
C GLY A 29 -11.95 -5.11 -18.39
N GLN A 30 -12.17 -4.54 -17.21
CA GLN A 30 -13.00 -3.36 -17.00
C GLN A 30 -12.15 -2.14 -16.71
N ARG A 31 -12.43 -1.03 -17.37
CA ARG A 31 -11.80 0.27 -17.07
C ARG A 31 -12.58 0.95 -15.95
N LEU A 32 -11.83 1.38 -14.92
CA LEU A 32 -12.35 2.03 -13.74
C LEU A 32 -11.66 3.39 -13.58
N PHE A 33 -12.45 4.42 -13.32
CA PHE A 33 -11.97 5.78 -13.19
C PHE A 33 -12.08 6.22 -11.73
N PHE A 34 -10.95 6.63 -11.13
CA PHE A 34 -10.93 7.14 -9.74
C PHE A 34 -10.51 8.59 -9.73
N VAL A 35 -11.43 9.45 -9.35
CA VAL A 35 -11.19 10.89 -9.23
C VAL A 35 -10.18 11.17 -8.12
N ARG A 36 -9.21 12.03 -8.40
CA ARG A 36 -8.14 12.38 -7.46
C ARG A 36 -8.62 13.32 -6.35
N ALA A 37 -7.88 13.35 -5.24
CA ALA A 37 -8.26 14.03 -4.01
C ALA A 37 -8.45 15.56 -4.16
N HIS A 38 -7.74 16.20 -5.10
CA HIS A 38 -7.90 17.65 -5.33
C HIS A 38 -9.21 17.99 -6.03
N VAL A 39 -9.82 17.04 -6.75
CA VAL A 39 -11.14 17.21 -7.39
C VAL A 39 -12.24 16.74 -6.44
N ARG A 40 -12.06 15.57 -5.82
CA ARG A 40 -13.00 15.02 -4.84
C ARG A 40 -12.28 14.18 -3.81
N GLU A 41 -12.39 14.56 -2.54
CA GLU A 41 -11.76 13.80 -1.47
C GLU A 41 -12.46 12.44 -1.24
N SER A 42 -11.68 11.40 -1.03
CA SER A 42 -12.17 10.05 -0.80
C SER A 42 -12.66 9.89 0.64
N LEU A 43 -13.92 9.50 0.83
CA LEU A 43 -14.51 9.27 2.15
C LEU A 43 -13.70 8.27 2.98
N LEU A 44 -13.31 7.13 2.39
CA LEU A 44 -12.50 6.13 3.09
C LEU A 44 -11.10 6.67 3.43
N SER A 45 -10.53 7.54 2.59
CA SER A 45 -9.23 8.16 2.88
C SER A 45 -9.29 9.14 4.05
N ILE A 46 -10.38 9.91 4.19
CA ILE A 46 -10.60 10.78 5.33
C ILE A 46 -10.61 9.95 6.62
N LEU A 47 -11.47 8.93 6.67
CA LEU A 47 -11.59 8.05 7.84
C LEU A 47 -10.25 7.38 8.21
N LEU A 48 -9.51 6.89 7.20
CA LEU A 48 -8.21 6.26 7.44
C LEU A 48 -7.16 7.25 7.94
N LYS A 49 -7.11 8.46 7.41
CA LYS A 49 -6.20 9.51 7.90
C LYS A 49 -6.43 9.78 9.39
N ASP A 50 -7.69 9.92 9.80
CA ASP A 50 -8.05 10.19 11.18
C ASP A 50 -7.67 9.03 12.11
N TRP A 51 -7.96 7.80 11.73
CA TRP A 51 -7.60 6.63 12.53
C TRP A 51 -6.09 6.40 12.60
N LEU A 52 -5.37 6.62 11.51
CA LEU A 52 -3.90 6.53 11.51
C LEU A 52 -3.27 7.64 12.37
N ALA A 53 -3.82 8.87 12.33
CA ALA A 53 -3.38 9.95 13.21
C ALA A 53 -3.64 9.62 14.68
N MET A 54 -4.83 9.10 15.02
CA MET A 54 -5.16 8.62 16.36
C MET A 54 -4.21 7.52 16.82
N ARG A 55 -3.93 6.52 15.97
CA ARG A 55 -2.99 5.45 16.28
C ARG A 55 -1.58 5.99 16.53
N LYS A 56 -1.11 6.94 15.70
CA LYS A 56 0.20 7.59 15.88
C LYS A 56 0.29 8.32 17.22
N ALA A 57 -0.75 9.06 17.59
CA ALA A 57 -0.82 9.78 18.86
C ALA A 57 -0.80 8.83 20.08
N ILE A 58 -1.52 7.70 20.01
CA ILE A 58 -1.49 6.68 21.06
C ILE A 58 -0.07 6.09 21.19
N ARG A 59 0.55 5.70 20.09
CA ARG A 59 1.90 5.13 20.09
C ARG A 59 2.96 6.09 20.65
N ALA A 60 2.83 7.38 20.38
CA ALA A 60 3.75 8.39 20.89
C ALA A 60 3.71 8.53 22.43
N ARG A 61 2.62 8.12 23.06
CA ARG A 61 2.47 8.18 24.52
C ARG A 61 3.03 6.95 25.25
N ILE A 62 3.27 5.84 24.54
CA ILE A 62 3.72 4.58 25.17
C ILE A 62 5.05 4.75 25.91
N PRO A 63 6.11 5.38 25.35
CA PRO A 63 7.40 5.49 26.00
C PRO A 63 7.35 6.25 27.35
N ASP A 64 6.44 7.22 27.47
CA ASP A 64 6.30 8.09 28.64
C ASP A 64 5.26 7.59 29.65
N SER A 65 4.76 6.37 29.48
CA SER A 65 3.68 5.80 30.28
C SER A 65 4.20 4.80 31.32
N THR A 66 3.43 4.58 32.39
CA THR A 66 3.70 3.46 33.30
C THR A 66 3.51 2.11 32.60
N ALA A 67 4.08 1.04 33.15
CA ALA A 67 3.99 -0.29 32.57
C ALA A 67 2.53 -0.73 32.31
N GLU A 68 1.63 -0.45 33.23
CA GLU A 68 0.19 -0.78 33.10
C GLU A 68 -0.47 0.06 31.99
N GLN A 69 -0.18 1.36 31.96
CA GLN A 69 -0.70 2.27 30.93
C GLN A 69 -0.16 1.91 29.54
N ALA A 70 1.12 1.54 29.43
CA ALA A 70 1.74 1.11 28.19
C ALA A 70 1.03 -0.11 27.58
N VAL A 71 0.68 -1.10 28.41
CA VAL A 71 -0.10 -2.28 27.97
C VAL A 71 -1.47 -1.86 27.43
N LEU A 72 -2.18 -0.96 28.12
CA LEU A 72 -3.49 -0.49 27.67
C LEU A 72 -3.39 0.28 26.33
N LEU A 73 -2.42 1.20 26.23
CA LEU A 73 -2.18 1.97 25.01
C LEU A 73 -1.79 1.07 23.83
N ASP A 74 -0.98 0.03 24.09
CA ASP A 74 -0.61 -0.94 23.05
C ASP A 74 -1.84 -1.70 22.53
N LYS A 75 -2.74 -2.14 23.41
CA LYS A 75 -3.99 -2.77 22.99
C LYS A 75 -4.90 -1.83 22.21
N GLN A 76 -4.99 -0.55 22.62
CA GLN A 76 -5.76 0.46 21.89
C GLN A 76 -5.22 0.69 20.48
N GLN A 77 -3.90 0.89 20.33
CA GLN A 77 -3.31 1.09 18.99
C GLN A 77 -3.43 -0.15 18.11
N ALA A 78 -3.37 -1.36 18.70
CA ALA A 78 -3.56 -2.62 18.00
C ALA A 78 -5.00 -2.77 17.48
N ALA A 79 -6.01 -2.41 18.27
CA ALA A 79 -7.40 -2.40 17.85
C ALA A 79 -7.63 -1.47 16.65
N ILE A 80 -7.10 -0.24 16.69
CA ILE A 80 -7.18 0.70 15.56
C ILE A 80 -6.48 0.13 14.32
N LYS A 81 -5.33 -0.53 14.48
CA LYS A 81 -4.64 -1.21 13.36
C LYS A 81 -5.54 -2.22 12.68
N VAL A 82 -6.26 -3.05 13.45
CA VAL A 82 -7.19 -4.04 12.88
C VAL A 82 -8.29 -3.36 12.10
N VAL A 83 -8.89 -2.30 12.64
CA VAL A 83 -9.92 -1.52 11.95
C VAL A 83 -9.38 -0.93 10.64
N CYS A 84 -8.20 -0.29 10.66
CA CYS A 84 -7.58 0.29 9.46
C CYS A 84 -7.33 -0.78 8.38
N ASN A 85 -6.87 -1.96 8.77
CA ASN A 85 -6.61 -3.04 7.82
C ASN A 85 -7.91 -3.60 7.20
N SER A 86 -9.03 -3.50 7.91
CA SER A 86 -10.33 -4.00 7.47
C SER A 86 -11.06 -3.07 6.49
N VAL A 87 -10.69 -1.79 6.43
CA VAL A 87 -11.44 -0.74 5.71
C VAL A 87 -11.67 -1.09 4.24
N TYR A 88 -10.65 -1.58 3.56
CA TYR A 88 -10.82 -2.03 2.17
C TYR A 88 -11.26 -3.50 2.08
N GLY A 89 -10.95 -4.30 3.11
CA GLY A 89 -11.32 -5.72 3.13
C GLY A 89 -12.83 -5.95 3.07
N PHE A 90 -13.63 -5.13 3.78
CA PHE A 90 -15.09 -5.28 3.74
C PHE A 90 -15.69 -4.96 2.37
N THR A 91 -15.04 -4.15 1.54
CA THR A 91 -15.51 -3.86 0.18
C THR A 91 -15.44 -5.09 -0.73
N GLY A 92 -14.56 -6.04 -0.43
CA GLY A 92 -14.41 -7.29 -1.17
C GLY A 92 -15.38 -8.40 -0.78
N VAL A 93 -16.16 -8.20 0.28
CA VAL A 93 -17.15 -9.20 0.73
C VAL A 93 -18.45 -8.98 -0.02
N GLY A 94 -18.74 -9.84 -1.02
CA GLY A 94 -19.90 -9.67 -1.93
C GLY A 94 -21.25 -9.61 -1.21
N ASN A 95 -21.41 -10.33 -0.08
CA ASN A 95 -22.61 -10.32 0.76
C ASN A 95 -22.47 -9.42 2.00
N GLY A 96 -21.49 -8.50 2.00
CA GLY A 96 -21.28 -7.55 3.07
C GLY A 96 -22.28 -6.39 3.06
N LEU A 97 -22.15 -5.49 4.04
CA LEU A 97 -23.03 -4.31 4.15
C LEU A 97 -22.77 -3.27 3.05
N LEU A 98 -21.54 -3.15 2.59
CA LEU A 98 -21.10 -2.16 1.59
C LEU A 98 -20.16 -2.82 0.56
N PRO A 99 -20.64 -3.77 -0.24
CA PRO A 99 -19.81 -4.44 -1.23
C PRO A 99 -19.42 -3.48 -2.37
N CYS A 100 -18.17 -3.50 -2.77
CA CYS A 100 -17.68 -2.85 -3.98
C CYS A 100 -16.45 -3.59 -4.51
N LEU A 101 -16.70 -4.66 -5.25
CA LEU A 101 -15.65 -5.51 -5.78
C LEU A 101 -14.66 -4.74 -6.64
N GLN A 102 -15.11 -3.71 -7.35
CA GLN A 102 -14.26 -2.83 -8.16
C GLN A 102 -13.21 -2.12 -7.31
N VAL A 103 -13.59 -1.58 -6.15
CA VAL A 103 -12.64 -0.94 -5.23
C VAL A 103 -11.66 -1.98 -4.66
N ALA A 104 -12.15 -3.12 -4.19
CA ALA A 104 -11.32 -4.18 -3.64
C ALA A 104 -10.31 -4.72 -4.67
N ALA A 105 -10.78 -5.04 -5.88
CA ALA A 105 -9.95 -5.54 -6.96
C ALA A 105 -8.91 -4.49 -7.40
N THR A 106 -9.27 -3.20 -7.46
CA THR A 106 -8.35 -2.13 -7.80
C THR A 106 -7.23 -2.00 -6.75
N VAL A 107 -7.58 -2.05 -5.45
CA VAL A 107 -6.56 -2.00 -4.37
C VAL A 107 -5.56 -3.14 -4.52
N THR A 108 -6.04 -4.35 -4.80
CA THR A 108 -5.18 -5.53 -5.00
C THR A 108 -4.30 -5.39 -6.25
N THR A 109 -4.88 -4.92 -7.36
CA THR A 109 -4.14 -4.71 -8.62
C THR A 109 -3.03 -3.66 -8.44
N VAL A 110 -3.35 -2.49 -7.89
CA VAL A 110 -2.36 -1.44 -7.62
C VAL A 110 -1.28 -1.93 -6.66
N GLY A 111 -1.66 -2.67 -5.60
CA GLY A 111 -0.69 -3.25 -4.66
C GLY A 111 0.28 -4.22 -5.34
N ARG A 112 -0.23 -5.09 -6.21
CA ARG A 112 0.60 -6.00 -7.02
C ARG A 112 1.54 -5.22 -7.95
N ASP A 113 1.03 -4.21 -8.65
CA ASP A 113 1.82 -3.43 -9.59
C ASP A 113 2.95 -2.66 -8.87
N MET A 114 2.68 -2.14 -7.67
CA MET A 114 3.70 -1.52 -6.82
C MET A 114 4.77 -2.53 -6.40
N LEU A 115 4.39 -3.74 -6.02
CA LEU A 115 5.33 -4.81 -5.65
C LEU A 115 6.20 -5.20 -6.83
N LEU A 116 5.61 -5.40 -8.01
CA LEU A 116 6.34 -5.72 -9.24
C LEU A 116 7.31 -4.60 -9.64
N ALA A 117 6.87 -3.35 -9.58
CA ALA A 117 7.74 -2.19 -9.85
C ALA A 117 8.91 -2.11 -8.87
N THR A 118 8.69 -2.42 -7.59
CA THR A 118 9.75 -2.48 -6.57
C THR A 118 10.74 -3.59 -6.88
N ARG A 119 10.25 -4.79 -7.20
CA ARG A 119 11.09 -5.91 -7.62
C ARG A 119 11.95 -5.55 -8.83
N ASP A 120 11.33 -5.01 -9.87
CA ASP A 120 12.01 -4.68 -11.12
C ASP A 120 13.05 -3.55 -10.91
N TYR A 121 12.76 -2.60 -10.03
CA TYR A 121 13.72 -1.57 -9.62
C TYR A 121 14.93 -2.19 -8.91
N ILE A 122 14.71 -3.09 -7.94
CA ILE A 122 15.78 -3.79 -7.23
C ILE A 122 16.63 -4.60 -8.21
N HIS A 123 16.00 -5.39 -9.07
CA HIS A 123 16.70 -6.19 -10.07
C HIS A 123 17.49 -5.33 -11.08
N SER A 124 16.98 -4.15 -11.44
CA SER A 124 17.68 -3.25 -12.37
C SER A 124 18.90 -2.55 -11.77
N LYS A 125 18.93 -2.39 -10.43
CA LYS A 125 19.97 -1.63 -9.72
C LYS A 125 20.99 -2.50 -9.01
N TRP A 126 20.56 -3.65 -8.50
CA TRP A 126 21.35 -4.50 -7.62
C TRP A 126 21.18 -5.98 -7.98
N ALA A 127 21.28 -6.30 -9.28
CA ALA A 127 21.14 -7.67 -9.78
C ALA A 127 22.29 -8.58 -9.33
N THR A 128 23.47 -8.01 -9.09
CA THR A 128 24.66 -8.74 -8.69
C THR A 128 25.16 -8.30 -7.32
N LEU A 129 25.95 -9.16 -6.68
CA LEU A 129 26.62 -8.82 -5.42
C LEU A 129 27.56 -7.62 -5.57
N ASP A 130 28.19 -7.48 -6.72
CA ASP A 130 29.10 -6.38 -7.05
C ASP A 130 28.34 -5.03 -7.10
N ASP A 131 27.17 -5.02 -7.71
CA ASP A 131 26.27 -3.84 -7.71
C ASP A 131 25.86 -3.47 -6.30
N LEU A 132 25.53 -4.47 -5.48
CA LEU A 132 25.08 -4.26 -4.10
C LEU A 132 26.20 -3.71 -3.22
N THR A 133 27.39 -4.32 -3.26
CA THR A 133 28.56 -3.89 -2.47
C THR A 133 29.10 -2.53 -2.92
N THR A 134 28.98 -2.21 -4.20
CA THR A 134 29.32 -0.89 -4.73
C THR A 134 28.36 0.19 -4.21
N ALA A 135 27.06 -0.13 -4.18
CA ALA A 135 26.04 0.80 -3.68
C ALA A 135 26.07 0.97 -2.14
N PHE A 136 26.46 -0.08 -1.43
CA PHE A 136 26.48 -0.15 0.04
C PHE A 136 27.84 -0.67 0.53
N PRO A 137 28.90 0.16 0.54
CA PRO A 137 30.25 -0.28 0.89
C PRO A 137 30.39 -0.75 2.35
N ASP A 138 29.52 -0.31 3.24
CA ASP A 138 29.49 -0.73 4.65
C ASP A 138 28.66 -2.01 4.90
N LEU A 139 28.17 -2.66 3.82
CA LEU A 139 27.42 -3.89 3.95
C LEU A 139 28.36 -5.01 4.39
N GLU A 140 28.24 -5.44 5.65
CA GLU A 140 28.88 -6.66 6.08
C GLU A 140 28.22 -7.84 5.35
N THR A 141 29.02 -8.60 4.59
CA THR A 141 28.57 -9.81 3.88
C THR A 141 29.09 -11.07 4.60
N PRO A 142 28.75 -11.31 5.87
CA PRO A 142 29.20 -12.50 6.57
C PRO A 142 28.46 -13.70 6.00
N ASN A 143 29.20 -14.72 5.55
CA ASN A 143 28.70 -16.02 5.12
C ASN A 143 28.01 -16.09 3.75
N LEU A 144 28.33 -15.23 2.81
CA LEU A 144 28.01 -15.53 1.42
C LEU A 144 28.98 -16.66 0.93
N PRO A 145 28.49 -17.73 0.32
CA PRO A 145 29.35 -18.74 -0.25
C PRO A 145 30.28 -18.11 -1.29
N GLU A 146 31.56 -18.54 -1.32
CA GLU A 146 32.55 -18.05 -2.27
C GLU A 146 31.98 -18.06 -3.71
N PRO A 147 32.27 -17.04 -4.54
CA PRO A 147 31.82 -16.97 -5.93
C PRO A 147 32.51 -17.98 -6.80
N GLY A 148 32.16 -19.24 -6.69
CA GLY A 148 32.75 -20.36 -7.40
C GLY A 148 31.76 -21.37 -7.98
N GLY A 149 30.48 -21.13 -7.82
CA GLY A 149 29.41 -21.89 -8.45
C GLY A 149 28.73 -21.08 -9.53
N LEU A 150 28.48 -21.70 -10.67
CA LEU A 150 27.69 -21.25 -11.80
C LEU A 150 26.30 -20.72 -11.35
N GLY A 151 26.21 -19.47 -11.04
CA GLY A 151 24.94 -18.85 -10.66
C GLY A 151 25.22 -17.57 -9.90
N GLY A 152 25.02 -16.42 -10.54
CA GLY A 152 24.93 -15.17 -9.83
C GLY A 152 23.84 -15.27 -8.75
N TYR A 153 24.02 -14.59 -7.64
CA TYR A 153 22.98 -14.49 -6.63
C TYR A 153 21.73 -13.89 -7.29
N ASP A 154 20.69 -14.69 -7.36
CA ASP A 154 19.39 -14.22 -7.79
C ASP A 154 18.72 -13.57 -6.57
N VAL A 155 18.59 -12.26 -6.58
CA VAL A 155 17.81 -11.55 -5.58
C VAL A 155 16.35 -11.83 -5.87
N SER A 156 15.82 -12.91 -5.31
CA SER A 156 14.40 -13.19 -5.34
C SER A 156 13.67 -12.35 -4.28
N VAL A 157 12.79 -11.47 -4.71
CA VAL A 157 11.85 -10.74 -3.87
C VAL A 157 10.49 -11.43 -3.93
#